data_210614fd68015aae78c3e8f52531f47d
#
_entry.id   210614fd68015aae78c3e8f52531f47d
#
_cell.length_a   1.000
_cell.length_b   1.000
_cell.length_c   1.000
_cell.angle_alpha   90.00
_cell.angle_beta   90.00
_cell.angle_gamma   90.00
#
_symmetry.space_group_name_H-M   'P 1'
#
loop_
_entity.id
_entity.type
_entity.pdbx_description
1 polymer ?
#
loop_
_entity_poly.entity_id
_entity_poly.type
_entity_poly.pdbx_seq_one_letter_code
_entity_poly.pdbx_strand_id
1 'polypeptide(L)'
;MSKITIQLELDEQQAKKYLQWLNSQYEVTMADLWYSDRYRDVPARQRGPKVLQDLPYLAGICRTRCELKKQLDTDAVERAQ
;
A
#
# COMPACT_ATOMS: atom_id res chain seq x y z
N MET A 1 3.54 13.62 -17.49
CA MET A 1 4.23 12.40 -17.13
C MET A 1 3.45 11.18 -17.59
N SER A 2 4.15 10.23 -18.15
CA SER A 2 3.52 9.00 -18.57
C SER A 2 3.23 8.10 -17.37
N LYS A 3 2.08 7.43 -17.41
CA LYS A 3 1.72 6.44 -16.39
C LYS A 3 2.01 5.05 -16.93
N ILE A 4 2.46 4.19 -16.07
CA ILE A 4 2.71 2.79 -16.42
C ILE A 4 1.62 1.94 -15.75
N THR A 5 0.93 1.16 -16.54
CA THR A 5 -0.10 0.25 -16.04
C THR A 5 0.45 -1.17 -16.06
N ILE A 6 0.29 -1.87 -14.95
CA ILE A 6 0.74 -3.26 -14.82
C ILE A 6 -0.49 -4.14 -14.66
N GLN A 7 -0.57 -5.20 -15.46
CA GLN A 7 -1.62 -6.21 -15.33
C GLN A 7 -0.97 -7.51 -14.88
N LEU A 8 -1.47 -8.06 -13.77
CA LEU A 8 -0.97 -9.30 -13.18
C LEU A 8 -2.14 -10.21 -12.89
N GLU A 9 -1.94 -11.49 -13.12
CA GLU A 9 -2.88 -12.52 -12.70
C GLU A 9 -2.28 -13.29 -11.55
N LEU A 10 -2.99 -13.31 -10.43
CA LEU A 10 -2.58 -14.04 -9.23
C LEU A 10 -3.74 -14.93 -8.81
N ASP A 11 -3.44 -16.17 -8.39
CA ASP A 11 -4.48 -16.96 -7.76
C ASP A 11 -4.84 -16.35 -6.39
N GLU A 12 -5.93 -16.83 -5.81
CA GLU A 12 -6.45 -16.26 -4.55
C GLU A 12 -5.42 -16.32 -3.41
N GLN A 13 -4.73 -17.46 -3.31
CA GLN A 13 -3.73 -17.65 -2.25
C GLN A 13 -2.53 -16.73 -2.43
N GLN A 14 -2.03 -16.62 -3.67
CA GLN A 14 -0.93 -15.70 -3.99
C GLN A 14 -1.32 -14.26 -3.70
N ALA A 15 -2.55 -13.87 -4.08
CA ALA A 15 -3.04 -12.52 -3.85
C ALA A 15 -3.12 -12.20 -2.36
N LYS A 16 -3.66 -13.12 -1.56
CA LYS A 16 -3.79 -12.93 -0.10
C LYS A 16 -2.43 -12.81 0.57
N LYS A 17 -1.48 -13.66 0.20
CA LYS A 17 -0.14 -13.62 0.78
C LYS A 17 0.62 -12.37 0.37
N TYR A 18 0.48 -11.95 -0.87
CA TYR A 18 1.09 -10.73 -1.36
C TYR A 18 0.53 -9.50 -0.65
N LEU A 19 -0.79 -9.45 -0.46
CA LEU A 19 -1.45 -8.36 0.28
C LEU A 19 -0.92 -8.30 1.71
N GLN A 20 -0.78 -9.43 2.36
CA GLN A 20 -0.25 -9.53 3.72
C GLN A 20 1.17 -8.97 3.80
N TRP A 21 2.01 -9.32 2.83
CA TRP A 21 3.38 -8.81 2.75
C TRP A 21 3.41 -7.29 2.51
N LEU A 22 2.56 -6.81 1.59
CA LEU A 22 2.46 -5.36 1.30
C LEU A 22 2.04 -4.58 2.53
N ASN A 23 1.04 -5.08 3.27
CA ASN A 23 0.59 -4.45 4.51
C ASN A 23 1.72 -4.38 5.53
N SER A 24 2.46 -5.46 5.68
CA SER A 24 3.59 -5.55 6.61
C SER A 24 4.69 -4.55 6.25
N GLN A 25 5.06 -4.49 4.98
CA GLN A 25 6.09 -3.55 4.49
C GLN A 25 5.66 -2.10 4.69
N TYR A 26 4.41 -1.80 4.39
CA TYR A 26 3.88 -0.45 4.57
C TYR A 26 3.92 -0.03 6.05
N GLU A 27 3.43 -0.90 6.93
CA GLU A 27 3.35 -0.60 8.36
C GLU A 27 4.73 -0.43 8.99
N VAL A 28 5.67 -1.33 8.69
CA VAL A 28 7.02 -1.26 9.24
C VAL A 28 7.74 0.00 8.75
N THR A 29 7.68 0.26 7.45
CA THR A 29 8.36 1.42 6.88
C THR A 29 7.75 2.73 7.38
N MET A 30 6.43 2.81 7.42
CA MET A 30 5.74 4.01 7.90
C MET A 30 6.05 4.26 9.38
N ALA A 31 6.06 3.21 10.22
CA ALA A 31 6.38 3.33 11.63
C ALA A 31 7.81 3.86 11.84
N ASP A 32 8.77 3.30 11.11
CA ASP A 32 10.16 3.74 11.21
C ASP A 32 10.33 5.22 10.84
N LEU A 33 9.66 5.63 9.78
CA LEU A 33 9.77 7.01 9.28
C LEU A 33 8.98 7.99 10.12
N TRP A 34 7.83 7.55 10.65
CA TRP A 34 6.94 8.41 11.44
C TRP A 34 7.66 9.00 12.66
N TYR A 35 8.49 8.20 13.31
CA TYR A 35 9.23 8.61 14.51
C TYR A 35 10.66 9.02 14.23
N SER A 36 11.04 9.14 12.95
CA SER A 36 12.39 9.57 12.58
C SER A 36 12.54 11.07 12.75
N ASP A 37 13.79 11.52 12.93
CA ASP A 37 14.11 12.94 13.05
C ASP A 37 13.74 13.73 11.79
N ARG A 38 13.71 13.08 10.65
CA ARG A 38 13.37 13.70 9.37
C ARG A 38 11.99 14.35 9.38
N TYR A 39 11.03 13.73 10.11
CA TYR A 39 9.65 14.21 10.15
C TYR A 39 9.25 14.78 11.51
N ARG A 40 10.22 15.03 12.37
CA ARG A 40 10.00 15.48 13.73
C ARG A 40 9.16 16.75 13.81
N ASP A 41 9.44 17.72 12.89
CA ASP A 41 8.78 19.03 12.88
C ASP A 41 7.53 19.04 11.99
N VAL A 42 7.17 17.94 11.36
CA VAL A 42 5.98 17.84 10.53
C VAL A 42 4.78 17.46 11.40
N PRO A 43 3.68 18.25 11.39
CA PRO A 43 2.50 17.91 12.17
C PRO A 43 1.97 16.52 11.84
N ALA A 44 1.45 15.80 12.84
CA ALA A 44 1.04 14.41 12.70
C ALA A 44 0.09 14.18 11.52
N ARG A 45 -0.88 15.07 11.31
CA ARG A 45 -1.85 14.90 10.22
C ARG A 45 -1.26 15.12 8.84
N GLN A 46 -0.12 15.79 8.74
CA GLN A 46 0.57 16.04 7.46
C GLN A 46 1.70 15.07 7.22
N ARG A 47 2.08 14.31 8.23
CA ARG A 47 3.25 13.42 8.18
C ARG A 47 3.06 12.27 7.20
N GLY A 48 1.90 11.62 7.22
CA GLY A 48 1.59 10.54 6.28
C GLY A 48 1.72 10.96 4.82
N PRO A 49 0.99 12.00 4.38
CA PRO A 49 1.12 12.50 3.00
C PRO A 49 2.53 12.94 2.65
N LYS A 50 3.26 13.55 3.59
CA LYS A 50 4.64 13.99 3.36
C LYS A 50 5.57 12.81 3.12
N VAL A 51 5.45 11.75 3.92
CA VAL A 51 6.24 10.53 3.76
C VAL A 51 5.98 9.91 2.39
N LEU A 52 4.73 9.83 1.98
CA LEU A 52 4.36 9.27 0.68
C LEU A 52 4.89 10.11 -0.48
N GLN A 53 4.93 11.41 -0.31
CA GLN A 53 5.49 12.32 -1.31
C GLN A 53 7.00 12.14 -1.45
N ASP A 54 7.69 12.00 -0.33
CA ASP A 54 9.15 11.85 -0.31
C ASP A 54 9.64 10.48 -0.76
N LEU A 55 8.78 9.45 -0.62
CA LEU A 55 9.13 8.06 -0.94
C LEU A 55 8.11 7.48 -1.93
N PRO A 56 8.32 7.71 -3.24
CA PRO A 56 7.38 7.24 -4.26
C PRO A 56 7.09 5.74 -4.23
N TYR A 57 8.09 4.92 -3.86
CA TYR A 57 7.88 3.47 -3.79
C TYR A 57 6.86 3.10 -2.71
N LEU A 58 6.80 3.86 -1.63
CA LEU A 58 5.83 3.63 -0.56
C LEU A 58 4.42 3.97 -1.03
N ALA A 59 4.27 5.03 -1.82
CA ALA A 59 3.00 5.35 -2.46
C ALA A 59 2.56 4.22 -3.40
N GLY A 60 3.51 3.63 -4.14
CA GLY A 60 3.24 2.48 -5.00
C GLY A 60 2.74 1.28 -4.21
N ILE A 61 3.38 0.98 -3.08
CA ILE A 61 2.94 -0.11 -2.18
C ILE A 61 1.51 0.15 -1.71
N CYS A 62 1.21 1.39 -1.31
CA CYS A 62 -0.11 1.76 -0.83
C CYS A 62 -1.19 1.55 -1.92
N ARG A 63 -0.92 1.99 -3.13
CA ARG A 63 -1.86 1.82 -4.26
C ARG A 63 -2.06 0.35 -4.62
N THR A 64 -0.97 -0.42 -4.67
CA THR A 64 -1.03 -1.85 -4.98
C THR A 64 -1.84 -2.59 -3.92
N ARG A 65 -1.62 -2.27 -2.66
CA ARG A 65 -2.35 -2.84 -1.54
C ARG A 65 -3.85 -2.57 -1.65
N CYS A 66 -4.20 -1.32 -1.93
CA CYS A 66 -5.61 -0.91 -2.04
C CYS A 66 -6.30 -1.61 -3.21
N GLU A 67 -5.65 -1.69 -4.36
CA GLU A 67 -6.22 -2.34 -5.54
C GLU A 67 -6.38 -3.84 -5.32
N LEU A 68 -5.39 -4.47 -4.73
CA LEU A 68 -5.40 -5.90 -4.45
C LEU A 68 -6.52 -6.26 -3.47
N LYS A 69 -6.68 -5.47 -2.41
CA LYS A 69 -7.76 -5.65 -1.44
C LYS A 69 -9.12 -5.49 -2.10
N LYS A 70 -9.26 -4.47 -2.95
CA LYS A 70 -10.50 -4.21 -3.67
C LYS A 70 -10.89 -5.41 -4.54
N GLN A 71 -9.95 -5.97 -5.28
CA GLN A 71 -10.21 -7.11 -6.15
C GLN A 71 -10.52 -8.38 -5.37
N LEU A 72 -9.84 -8.61 -4.26
CA LEU A 72 -10.13 -9.75 -3.38
C LEU A 72 -11.54 -9.63 -2.78
N ASP A 73 -11.94 -8.45 -2.35
CA ASP A 73 -13.27 -8.21 -1.80
C ASP A 73 -14.35 -8.43 -2.87
N THR A 74 -14.11 -7.97 -4.10
CA THR A 74 -15.03 -8.15 -5.23
C THR A 74 -15.19 -9.64 -5.55
N ASP A 75 -14.09 -10.37 -5.61
CA ASP A 75 -14.09 -11.82 -5.87
C ASP A 75 -14.88 -12.57 -4.79
N ALA A 76 -14.70 -12.19 -3.52
CA ALA A 76 -15.43 -12.80 -2.41
C ALA A 76 -16.93 -12.55 -2.51
N VAL A 77 -17.35 -11.34 -2.90
CA VAL A 77 -18.76 -11.00 -3.10
C VAL A 77 -19.37 -11.82 -4.24
N GLU A 78 -18.64 -11.96 -5.35
CA GLU A 78 -19.11 -12.76 -6.48
C GLU A 78 -19.30 -14.24 -6.10
N ARG A 79 -18.40 -14.77 -5.27
CA ARG A 79 -18.51 -16.15 -4.79
C ARG A 79 -19.68 -16.37 -3.84
N ALA A 80 -20.06 -15.32 -3.11
CA ALA A 80 -21.17 -15.39 -2.16
C ALA A 80 -22.53 -15.41 -2.85
N GLN A 81 -22.57 -15.05 -4.14
CA GLN A 81 -23.77 -15.09 -4.96
C GLN A 81 -23.89 -16.43 -5.67
#